data_447f266a01db80eedee5d8c490070aed
#
_entry.id   447f266a01db80eedee5d8c490070aed
#
_cell.length_a   1.000
_cell.length_b   1.000
_cell.length_c   1.000
_cell.angle_alpha   90.00
_cell.angle_beta   90.00
_cell.angle_gamma   90.00
#
_symmetry.space_group_name_H-M   'P 1'
#
loop_
_entity.id
_entity.type
_entity.pdbx_description
1 polymer ?
#
loop_
_entity_poly.entity_id
_entity_poly.type
_entity_poly.pdbx_seq_one_letter_code
_entity_poly.pdbx_strand_id
1 'polypeptide(L)'
;MTPAAVKPRLFTFRRCPYAIRARLALASAGIAYASCEVDLKNKPAQLLEISPKGTVPVLVLACGRVLEQSLDIMHWALRQNDPDGLLPDDADEQSRTDALIAQNDGDFKQALDRYKYPGRYGLSDGNACRAQATAILMEWDVHLKKNAYIINSRPGLADYALLPFVRQFAGTDDAYFIGLDAPALQRWLAALTG
;
A
#
# COMPACT_ATOMS: atom_id res chain seq x y z
N MET A 1 29.88 -12.05 24.11
CA MET A 1 28.46 -12.15 23.66
C MET A 1 28.06 -10.81 23.06
N THR A 2 27.92 -10.73 21.77
CA THR A 2 27.43 -9.51 21.09
C THR A 2 25.97 -9.30 21.53
N PRO A 3 25.58 -8.12 22.04
CA PRO A 3 24.19 -7.89 22.40
C PRO A 3 23.31 -8.12 21.16
N ALA A 4 22.20 -8.84 21.34
CA ALA A 4 21.26 -9.06 20.27
C ALA A 4 20.81 -7.71 19.71
N ALA A 5 21.00 -7.48 18.41
CA ALA A 5 20.61 -6.23 17.78
C ALA A 5 19.12 -5.97 18.02
N VAL A 6 18.79 -4.83 18.60
CA VAL A 6 17.40 -4.45 18.85
C VAL A 6 16.69 -4.35 17.50
N LYS A 7 15.67 -5.20 17.29
CA LYS A 7 14.89 -5.18 16.04
C LYS A 7 13.94 -3.98 16.02
N PRO A 8 13.71 -3.36 14.86
CA PRO A 8 12.62 -2.42 14.66
C PRO A 8 11.28 -3.03 15.10
N ARG A 9 10.35 -2.19 15.56
CA ARG A 9 9.00 -2.63 15.98
C ARG A 9 7.95 -1.95 15.10
N LEU A 10 7.12 -2.76 14.43
CA LEU A 10 6.07 -2.29 13.53
C LEU A 10 4.70 -2.45 14.19
N PHE A 11 4.02 -1.33 14.48
CA PHE A 11 2.60 -1.31 14.76
C PHE A 11 1.83 -1.40 13.44
N THR A 12 1.00 -2.42 13.33
CA THR A 12 0.37 -2.80 12.06
C THR A 12 -1.06 -3.25 12.27
N PHE A 13 -1.86 -3.25 11.20
CA PHE A 13 -3.16 -3.89 11.16
C PHE A 13 -3.26 -4.73 9.89
N ARG A 14 -3.59 -6.01 10.06
CA ARG A 14 -3.55 -7.02 9.00
C ARG A 14 -4.22 -6.59 7.70
N ARG A 15 -5.39 -5.94 7.78
CA ARG A 15 -6.22 -5.56 6.62
C ARG A 15 -6.01 -4.12 6.14
N CYS A 16 -5.18 -3.34 6.79
CA CYS A 16 -4.91 -1.95 6.39
C CYS A 16 -4.00 -1.92 5.15
N PRO A 17 -4.43 -1.35 4.01
CA PRO A 17 -3.62 -1.33 2.80
C PRO A 17 -2.31 -0.56 2.98
N TYR A 18 -2.30 0.54 3.74
CA TYR A 18 -1.08 1.26 4.09
C TYR A 18 -0.10 0.40 4.90
N ALA A 19 -0.61 -0.40 5.86
CA ALA A 19 0.24 -1.30 6.62
C ALA A 19 0.73 -2.49 5.78
N ILE A 20 -0.07 -2.94 4.81
CA ILE A 20 0.33 -4.01 3.88
C ILE A 20 1.51 -3.55 3.03
N ARG A 21 1.45 -2.37 2.39
CA ARG A 21 2.55 -1.91 1.54
C ARG A 21 3.85 -1.69 2.31
N ALA A 22 3.78 -1.21 3.56
CA ALA A 22 4.95 -1.11 4.43
C ALA A 22 5.56 -2.49 4.74
N ARG A 23 4.71 -3.51 5.03
CA ARG A 23 5.19 -4.88 5.24
C ARG A 23 5.80 -5.50 3.99
N LEU A 24 5.25 -5.22 2.81
CA LEU A 24 5.80 -5.68 1.53
C LEU A 24 7.22 -5.14 1.31
N ALA A 25 7.44 -3.86 1.51
CA ALA A 25 8.75 -3.26 1.36
C ALA A 25 9.76 -3.78 2.41
N LEU A 26 9.34 -3.95 3.67
CA LEU A 26 10.18 -4.54 4.71
C LEU A 26 10.55 -6.00 4.38
N ALA A 27 9.62 -6.76 3.81
CA ALA A 27 9.86 -8.16 3.41
C ALA A 27 10.82 -8.22 2.21
N SER A 28 10.61 -7.43 1.15
CA SER A 28 11.51 -7.34 -0.01
C SER A 28 12.92 -6.94 0.41
N ALA A 29 13.05 -5.96 1.30
CA ALA A 29 14.35 -5.54 1.84
C ALA A 29 14.99 -6.56 2.81
N GLY A 30 14.31 -7.65 3.16
CA GLY A 30 14.81 -8.65 4.10
C GLY A 30 14.94 -8.14 5.54
N ILE A 31 14.21 -7.10 5.91
CA ILE A 31 14.31 -6.47 7.23
C ILE A 31 13.45 -7.21 8.25
N ALA A 32 14.10 -7.82 9.23
CA ALA A 32 13.42 -8.44 10.36
C ALA A 32 12.93 -7.39 11.37
N TYR A 33 11.67 -7.50 11.80
CA TYR A 33 11.05 -6.60 12.77
C TYR A 33 10.16 -7.37 13.75
N ALA A 34 9.86 -6.76 14.90
CA ALA A 34 8.84 -7.24 15.82
C ALA A 34 7.47 -6.67 15.39
N SER A 35 6.52 -7.54 15.07
CA SER A 35 5.17 -7.15 14.67
C SER A 35 4.28 -6.94 15.91
N CYS A 36 3.62 -5.78 15.96
CA CYS A 36 2.62 -5.43 16.97
C CYS A 36 1.27 -5.22 16.26
N GLU A 37 0.43 -6.25 16.23
CA GLU A 37 -0.93 -6.13 15.67
C GLU A 37 -1.78 -5.22 16.56
N VAL A 38 -2.46 -4.25 15.94
CA VAL A 38 -3.23 -3.21 16.63
C VAL A 38 -4.72 -3.50 16.51
N ASP A 39 -5.42 -3.57 17.64
CA ASP A 39 -6.87 -3.44 17.64
C ASP A 39 -7.23 -1.96 17.46
N LEU A 40 -7.80 -1.61 16.30
CA LEU A 40 -8.16 -0.23 15.95
C LEU A 40 -9.28 0.35 16.85
N LYS A 41 -10.05 -0.52 17.52
CA LYS A 41 -11.10 -0.09 18.47
C LYS A 41 -10.53 0.13 19.87
N ASN A 42 -9.45 -0.58 20.22
CA ASN A 42 -8.77 -0.48 21.50
C ASN A 42 -7.26 -0.34 21.27
N LYS A 43 -6.85 0.87 20.86
CA LYS A 43 -5.46 1.15 20.50
C LYS A 43 -4.56 1.08 21.73
N PRO A 44 -3.39 0.40 21.64
CA PRO A 44 -2.47 0.30 22.78
C PRO A 44 -1.88 1.68 23.13
N ALA A 45 -1.76 1.96 24.42
CA ALA A 45 -1.21 3.22 24.95
C ALA A 45 0.15 3.55 24.33
N GLN A 46 1.02 2.54 24.20
CA GLN A 46 2.33 2.69 23.54
C GLN A 46 2.26 3.26 22.13
N LEU A 47 1.24 2.89 21.33
CA LEU A 47 1.07 3.47 20.00
C LEU A 47 0.71 4.96 20.09
N LEU A 48 -0.20 5.31 21.02
CA LEU A 48 -0.68 6.70 21.18
C LEU A 48 0.41 7.62 21.73
N GLU A 49 1.30 7.11 22.56
CA GLU A 49 2.46 7.84 23.08
C GLU A 49 3.48 8.20 22.01
N ILE A 50 3.76 7.27 21.08
CA ILE A 50 4.76 7.45 20.01
C ILE A 50 4.19 8.08 18.73
N SER A 51 2.88 7.93 18.50
CA SER A 51 2.16 8.45 17.35
C SER A 51 0.75 8.88 17.79
N PRO A 52 0.57 10.15 18.20
CA PRO A 52 -0.72 10.65 18.70
C PRO A 52 -1.86 10.53 17.69
N LYS A 53 -1.58 10.47 16.38
CA LYS A 53 -2.57 10.16 15.34
C LYS A 53 -3.23 8.81 15.55
N GLY A 54 -2.55 7.86 16.20
CA GLY A 54 -3.05 6.51 16.45
C GLY A 54 -3.42 5.75 15.18
N THR A 55 -2.76 6.06 14.07
CA THR A 55 -2.93 5.35 12.79
C THR A 55 -1.85 4.30 12.60
N VAL A 56 -2.07 3.36 11.69
CA VAL A 56 -1.09 2.34 11.31
C VAL A 56 -0.84 2.40 9.81
N PRO A 57 0.41 2.09 9.36
CA PRO A 57 1.55 1.57 10.12
C PRO A 57 2.32 2.64 10.88
N VAL A 58 3.02 2.23 11.94
CA VAL A 58 4.06 3.02 12.61
C VAL A 58 5.26 2.10 12.85
N LEU A 59 6.44 2.49 12.37
CA LEU A 59 7.68 1.76 12.57
C LEU A 59 8.60 2.52 13.53
N VAL A 60 8.96 1.87 14.63
CA VAL A 60 9.95 2.37 15.58
C VAL A 60 11.27 1.66 15.30
N LEU A 61 12.28 2.41 14.87
CA LEU A 61 13.61 1.89 14.57
C LEU A 61 14.39 1.56 15.86
N ALA A 62 15.42 0.74 15.73
CA ALA A 62 16.28 0.37 16.86
C ALA A 62 16.94 1.59 17.57
N CYS A 63 17.18 2.69 16.85
CA CYS A 63 17.69 3.94 17.39
C CYS A 63 16.62 4.84 18.04
N GLY A 64 15.37 4.39 18.11
CA GLY A 64 14.24 5.15 18.67
C GLY A 64 13.53 6.09 17.67
N ARG A 65 14.06 6.28 16.46
CA ARG A 65 13.37 7.09 15.42
C ARG A 65 12.05 6.43 15.03
N VAL A 66 11.01 7.25 14.88
CA VAL A 66 9.65 6.81 14.51
C VAL A 66 9.34 7.22 13.07
N LEU A 67 8.82 6.28 12.28
CA LEU A 67 8.29 6.51 10.93
C LEU A 67 6.78 6.24 10.96
N GLU A 68 5.97 7.29 10.72
CA GLU A 68 4.51 7.24 10.84
C GLU A 68 3.78 7.12 9.49
N GLN A 69 4.50 7.29 8.38
CA GLN A 69 3.93 7.19 7.04
C GLN A 69 4.39 5.90 6.38
N SER A 70 3.47 5.20 5.74
CA SER A 70 3.79 3.94 5.06
C SER A 70 4.81 4.11 3.95
N LEU A 71 4.79 5.23 3.21
CA LEU A 71 5.79 5.54 2.18
C LEU A 71 7.17 5.80 2.79
N ASP A 72 7.25 6.50 3.93
CA ASP A 72 8.52 6.69 4.62
C ASP A 72 9.13 5.36 5.07
N ILE A 73 8.27 4.43 5.51
CA ILE A 73 8.68 3.07 5.87
C ILE A 73 9.19 2.32 4.64
N MET A 74 8.46 2.39 3.51
CA MET A 74 8.88 1.74 2.25
C MET A 74 10.23 2.27 1.79
N HIS A 75 10.38 3.59 1.68
CA HIS A 75 11.64 4.22 1.28
C HIS A 75 12.78 3.91 2.25
N TRP A 76 12.51 3.95 3.56
CA TRP A 76 13.54 3.61 4.54
C TRP A 76 14.00 2.16 4.35
N ALA A 77 13.07 1.22 4.21
CA ALA A 77 13.40 -0.20 4.06
C ALA A 77 14.23 -0.45 2.80
N LEU A 78 13.77 0.03 1.65
CA LEU A 78 14.43 -0.18 0.36
C LEU A 78 15.78 0.54 0.25
N ARG A 79 15.96 1.68 0.94
CA ARG A 79 17.29 2.32 1.04
C ARG A 79 18.27 1.54 1.90
N GLN A 80 17.82 0.65 2.79
CA GLN A 80 18.72 -0.25 3.52
C GLN A 80 19.20 -1.40 2.61
N ASN A 81 18.28 -1.97 1.82
CA ASN A 81 18.55 -3.06 0.91
C ASN A 81 17.41 -3.16 -0.11
N ASP A 82 17.74 -3.14 -1.39
CA ASP A 82 16.77 -3.23 -2.50
C ASP A 82 17.19 -4.31 -3.49
N PRO A 83 17.12 -5.59 -3.10
CA PRO A 83 17.58 -6.69 -3.94
C PRO A 83 16.73 -6.88 -5.20
N ASP A 84 15.48 -6.42 -5.17
CA ASP A 84 14.54 -6.54 -6.29
C ASP A 84 14.55 -5.31 -7.20
N GLY A 85 15.30 -4.26 -6.85
CA GLY A 85 15.39 -3.00 -7.61
C GLY A 85 14.05 -2.29 -7.69
N LEU A 86 13.33 -2.17 -6.57
CA LEU A 86 12.00 -1.55 -6.53
C LEU A 86 12.04 -0.02 -6.57
N LEU A 87 13.14 0.58 -6.11
CA LEU A 87 13.31 2.03 -6.17
C LEU A 87 13.44 2.50 -7.63
N PRO A 88 12.89 3.66 -7.98
CA PRO A 88 13.06 4.26 -9.30
C PRO A 88 14.53 4.45 -9.68
N ASP A 89 14.86 4.14 -10.96
CA ASP A 89 16.22 4.21 -11.47
C ASP A 89 16.64 5.65 -11.80
N ASP A 90 15.68 6.51 -12.14
CA ASP A 90 15.93 7.89 -12.54
C ASP A 90 14.81 8.85 -12.10
N ALA A 91 15.00 10.15 -12.37
CA ALA A 91 14.07 11.21 -11.98
C ALA A 91 12.72 11.14 -12.73
N ASP A 92 12.68 10.63 -13.96
CA ASP A 92 11.45 10.47 -14.73
C ASP A 92 10.61 9.33 -14.17
N GLU A 93 11.23 8.19 -13.87
CA GLU A 93 10.56 7.07 -13.20
C GLU A 93 10.07 7.47 -11.79
N GLN A 94 10.88 8.22 -11.04
CA GLN A 94 10.49 8.76 -9.74
C GLN A 94 9.24 9.65 -9.87
N SER A 95 9.22 10.57 -10.83
CA SER A 95 8.10 11.47 -11.04
C SER A 95 6.81 10.72 -11.40
N ARG A 96 6.89 9.70 -12.26
CA ARG A 96 5.75 8.83 -12.61
C ARG A 96 5.28 8.00 -11.41
N THR A 97 6.22 7.47 -10.64
CA THR A 97 5.93 6.73 -9.40
C THR A 97 5.17 7.60 -8.41
N ASP A 98 5.66 8.82 -8.17
CA ASP A 98 5.06 9.76 -7.23
C ASP A 98 3.65 10.18 -7.67
N ALA A 99 3.43 10.42 -8.97
CA ALA A 99 2.12 10.76 -9.52
C ALA A 99 1.10 9.63 -9.32
N LEU A 100 1.47 8.38 -9.61
CA LEU A 100 0.62 7.21 -9.41
C LEU A 100 0.28 6.98 -7.93
N ILE A 101 1.26 7.13 -7.05
CA ILE A 101 1.04 7.00 -5.61
C ILE A 101 0.14 8.12 -5.08
N ALA A 102 0.32 9.36 -5.56
CA ALA A 102 -0.54 10.49 -5.19
C ALA A 102 -1.99 10.26 -5.63
N GLN A 103 -2.21 9.79 -6.87
CA GLN A 103 -3.54 9.42 -7.36
C GLN A 103 -4.17 8.31 -6.52
N ASN A 104 -3.38 7.28 -6.18
CA ASN A 104 -3.85 6.18 -5.31
C ASN A 104 -4.24 6.66 -3.91
N ASP A 105 -3.35 7.43 -3.26
CA ASP A 105 -3.56 7.85 -1.86
C ASP A 105 -4.61 8.97 -1.73
N GLY A 106 -4.88 9.69 -2.80
CA GLY A 106 -5.91 10.71 -2.94
C GLY A 106 -7.23 10.15 -3.48
N ASP A 107 -7.45 10.36 -4.77
CA ASP A 107 -8.75 10.14 -5.43
C ASP A 107 -9.20 8.68 -5.38
N PHE A 108 -8.28 7.73 -5.69
CA PHE A 108 -8.63 6.32 -5.67
C PHE A 108 -9.01 5.85 -4.27
N LYS A 109 -8.21 6.19 -3.26
CA LYS A 109 -8.48 5.80 -1.87
C LYS A 109 -9.77 6.41 -1.35
N GLN A 110 -10.05 7.66 -1.68
CA GLN A 110 -11.29 8.32 -1.27
C GLN A 110 -12.52 7.64 -1.89
N ALA A 111 -12.46 7.32 -3.19
CA ALA A 111 -13.53 6.61 -3.89
C ALA A 111 -13.70 5.19 -3.33
N LEU A 112 -12.59 4.46 -3.11
CA LEU A 112 -12.59 3.11 -2.53
C LEU A 112 -13.24 3.06 -1.13
N ASP A 113 -12.91 4.02 -0.25
CA ASP A 113 -13.49 4.04 1.10
C ASP A 113 -14.99 4.31 1.09
N ARG A 114 -15.44 5.24 0.25
CA ARG A 114 -16.86 5.55 0.09
C ARG A 114 -17.63 4.41 -0.58
N TYR A 115 -17.02 3.73 -1.53
CA TYR A 115 -17.57 2.51 -2.13
C TYR A 115 -17.74 1.41 -1.09
N LYS A 116 -16.68 1.15 -0.32
CA LYS A 116 -16.67 0.03 0.65
C LYS A 116 -17.50 0.30 1.90
N TYR A 117 -17.60 1.54 2.33
CA TYR A 117 -18.24 1.95 3.58
C TYR A 117 -19.20 3.12 3.40
N PRO A 118 -20.17 3.06 2.47
CA PRO A 118 -21.01 4.20 2.10
C PRO A 118 -21.71 4.81 3.32
N GLY A 119 -22.21 4.01 4.24
CA GLY A 119 -22.89 4.49 5.45
C GLY A 119 -22.03 5.36 6.38
N ARG A 120 -20.68 5.24 6.35
CA ARG A 120 -19.78 6.12 7.10
C ARG A 120 -19.73 7.55 6.54
N TYR A 121 -20.14 7.70 5.29
CA TYR A 121 -20.11 8.96 4.55
C TYR A 121 -21.51 9.50 4.26
N GLY A 122 -22.55 8.93 4.90
CA GLY A 122 -23.93 9.35 4.71
C GLY A 122 -24.49 9.02 3.30
N LEU A 123 -23.88 8.06 2.61
CA LEU A 123 -24.32 7.64 1.27
C LEU A 123 -25.29 6.45 1.39
N SER A 124 -26.31 6.43 0.54
CA SER A 124 -27.26 5.31 0.44
C SER A 124 -26.61 4.04 -0.11
N ASP A 125 -25.68 4.21 -1.08
CA ASP A 125 -24.86 3.16 -1.66
C ASP A 125 -23.51 3.70 -2.12
N GLY A 126 -22.63 2.81 -2.59
CA GLY A 126 -21.28 3.15 -3.06
C GLY A 126 -21.14 3.19 -4.59
N ASN A 127 -22.21 3.07 -5.36
CA ASN A 127 -22.14 2.84 -6.81
C ASN A 127 -21.43 3.96 -7.58
N ALA A 128 -21.74 5.22 -7.27
CA ALA A 128 -21.06 6.36 -7.88
C ALA A 128 -19.56 6.39 -7.57
N CYS A 129 -19.18 6.07 -6.32
CA CYS A 129 -17.79 6.00 -5.90
C CYS A 129 -17.07 4.78 -6.50
N ARG A 130 -17.77 3.65 -6.68
CA ARG A 130 -17.27 2.51 -7.43
C ARG A 130 -16.93 2.89 -8.86
N ALA A 131 -17.81 3.62 -9.54
CA ALA A 131 -17.57 4.09 -10.91
C ALA A 131 -16.35 5.03 -10.99
N GLN A 132 -16.18 5.94 -10.03
CA GLN A 132 -15.00 6.82 -9.94
C GLN A 132 -13.71 6.01 -9.75
N ALA A 133 -13.69 5.06 -8.80
CA ALA A 133 -12.54 4.20 -8.61
C ALA A 133 -12.25 3.33 -9.85
N THR A 134 -13.28 2.83 -10.51
CA THR A 134 -13.14 2.05 -11.75
C THR A 134 -12.51 2.87 -12.87
N ALA A 135 -12.87 4.14 -13.04
CA ALA A 135 -12.26 5.01 -14.04
C ALA A 135 -10.73 5.10 -13.85
N ILE A 136 -10.25 5.27 -12.62
CA ILE A 136 -8.82 5.28 -12.30
C ILE A 136 -8.18 3.91 -12.59
N LEU A 137 -8.84 2.82 -12.25
CA LEU A 137 -8.34 1.47 -12.56
C LEU A 137 -8.21 1.22 -14.06
N MET A 138 -9.13 1.77 -14.88
CA MET A 138 -9.05 1.69 -16.33
C MET A 138 -7.86 2.49 -16.90
N GLU A 139 -7.50 3.63 -16.31
CA GLU A 139 -6.28 4.36 -16.65
C GLU A 139 -5.04 3.51 -16.36
N TRP A 140 -4.99 2.84 -15.21
CA TRP A 140 -3.89 1.95 -14.85
C TRP A 140 -3.84 0.71 -15.74
N ASP A 141 -4.97 0.16 -16.18
CA ASP A 141 -5.01 -0.94 -17.17
C ASP A 141 -4.36 -0.53 -18.50
N VAL A 142 -4.54 0.74 -18.95
CA VAL A 142 -3.85 1.26 -20.14
C VAL A 142 -2.33 1.26 -19.97
N HIS A 143 -1.80 1.60 -18.80
CA HIS A 143 -0.37 1.49 -18.52
C HIS A 143 0.10 0.02 -18.56
N LEU A 144 -0.67 -0.87 -17.94
CA LEU A 144 -0.38 -2.31 -17.87
C LEU A 144 -0.55 -3.06 -19.20
N LYS A 145 -1.29 -2.50 -20.16
CA LYS A 145 -1.30 -2.99 -21.57
C LYS A 145 0.02 -2.77 -22.30
N LYS A 146 0.76 -1.73 -21.90
CA LYS A 146 2.05 -1.40 -22.50
C LYS A 146 3.23 -2.10 -21.83
N ASN A 147 3.10 -2.42 -20.53
CA ASN A 147 4.15 -2.98 -19.70
C ASN A 147 3.61 -4.14 -18.88
N ALA A 148 4.51 -5.00 -18.41
CA ALA A 148 4.14 -6.09 -17.50
C ALA A 148 3.71 -5.56 -16.11
N TYR A 149 4.30 -4.44 -15.67
CA TYR A 149 4.01 -3.73 -14.42
C TYR A 149 3.63 -2.28 -14.69
N ILE A 150 3.21 -1.54 -13.66
CA ILE A 150 2.51 -0.26 -13.85
C ILE A 150 3.35 0.81 -14.59
N ILE A 151 4.67 0.77 -14.44
CA ILE A 151 5.59 1.71 -15.10
C ILE A 151 6.50 1.01 -16.11
N ASN A 152 7.05 -0.16 -15.74
CA ASN A 152 8.11 -0.83 -16.46
C ASN A 152 7.81 -2.32 -16.72
N SER A 153 8.79 -3.03 -17.30
CA SER A 153 8.74 -4.50 -17.49
C SER A 153 9.05 -5.30 -16.22
N ARG A 154 9.57 -4.65 -15.17
CA ARG A 154 9.84 -5.23 -13.84
C ARG A 154 8.97 -4.55 -12.78
N PRO A 155 8.70 -5.23 -11.65
CA PRO A 155 7.98 -4.59 -10.55
C PRO A 155 8.78 -3.41 -10.00
N GLY A 156 8.08 -2.37 -9.55
CA GLY A 156 8.66 -1.19 -8.95
C GLY A 156 7.93 -0.74 -7.70
N LEU A 157 8.40 0.36 -7.11
CA LEU A 157 7.81 0.94 -5.91
C LEU A 157 6.32 1.25 -6.09
N ALA A 158 5.93 1.75 -7.28
CA ALA A 158 4.53 2.03 -7.61
C ALA A 158 3.67 0.77 -7.49
N ASP A 159 4.13 -0.37 -8.03
CA ASP A 159 3.38 -1.63 -7.96
C ASP A 159 3.11 -2.05 -6.53
N TYR A 160 4.14 -2.06 -5.68
CA TYR A 160 4.01 -2.44 -4.27
C TYR A 160 3.19 -1.43 -3.47
N ALA A 161 3.22 -0.15 -3.86
CA ALA A 161 2.43 0.89 -3.22
C ALA A 161 0.93 0.80 -3.54
N LEU A 162 0.58 0.49 -4.79
CA LEU A 162 -0.80 0.43 -5.29
C LEU A 162 -1.48 -0.91 -5.00
N LEU A 163 -0.74 -2.01 -5.07
CA LEU A 163 -1.22 -3.40 -4.93
C LEU A 163 -2.25 -3.60 -3.80
N PRO A 164 -2.00 -3.18 -2.55
CA PRO A 164 -2.93 -3.45 -1.46
C PRO A 164 -4.29 -2.76 -1.62
N PHE A 165 -4.33 -1.66 -2.33
CA PHE A 165 -5.54 -0.87 -2.57
C PHE A 165 -6.38 -1.48 -3.70
N VAL A 166 -5.74 -1.87 -4.80
CA VAL A 166 -6.41 -2.59 -5.90
C VAL A 166 -6.95 -3.93 -5.39
N ARG A 167 -6.15 -4.68 -4.62
CA ARG A 167 -6.62 -5.91 -3.97
C ARG A 167 -7.80 -5.65 -3.03
N GLN A 168 -7.82 -4.53 -2.31
CA GLN A 168 -8.95 -4.17 -1.44
C GLN A 168 -10.20 -3.83 -2.27
N PHE A 169 -10.05 -3.16 -3.40
CA PHE A 169 -11.14 -2.86 -4.33
C PHE A 169 -11.72 -4.17 -4.89
N ALA A 170 -10.88 -5.04 -5.43
CA ALA A 170 -11.28 -6.33 -5.98
C ALA A 170 -12.03 -7.17 -4.93
N GLY A 171 -11.50 -7.31 -3.72
CA GLY A 171 -12.14 -8.08 -2.65
C GLY A 171 -13.35 -7.38 -1.98
N THR A 172 -13.81 -6.24 -2.48
CA THR A 172 -15.09 -5.63 -2.05
C THR A 172 -16.25 -6.23 -2.84
N ASP A 173 -16.06 -6.53 -4.13
CA ASP A 173 -17.00 -7.20 -5.03
C ASP A 173 -16.18 -7.92 -6.11
N ASP A 174 -15.86 -9.18 -5.87
CA ASP A 174 -15.03 -10.00 -6.75
C ASP A 174 -15.70 -10.19 -8.13
N ALA A 175 -17.01 -10.38 -8.16
CA ALA A 175 -17.75 -10.58 -9.42
C ALA A 175 -17.71 -9.33 -10.29
N TYR A 176 -17.84 -8.15 -9.68
CA TYR A 176 -17.71 -6.89 -10.38
C TYR A 176 -16.31 -6.70 -10.94
N PHE A 177 -15.27 -6.95 -10.13
CA PHE A 177 -13.87 -6.78 -10.56
C PHE A 177 -13.48 -7.72 -11.70
N ILE A 178 -13.91 -8.99 -11.62
CA ILE A 178 -13.69 -9.98 -12.69
C ILE A 178 -14.43 -9.60 -13.98
N GLY A 179 -15.61 -8.99 -13.86
CA GLY A 179 -16.42 -8.54 -15.01
C GLY A 179 -15.93 -7.24 -15.67
N LEU A 180 -14.88 -6.57 -15.14
CA LEU A 180 -14.30 -5.39 -15.78
C LEU A 180 -13.53 -5.77 -17.06
N ASP A 181 -13.65 -4.96 -18.12
CA ASP A 181 -12.79 -5.07 -19.31
C ASP A 181 -11.40 -4.48 -19.04
N ALA A 182 -10.72 -5.04 -18.02
CA ALA A 182 -9.40 -4.63 -17.54
C ALA A 182 -8.45 -5.84 -17.39
N PRO A 183 -8.20 -6.59 -18.49
CA PRO A 183 -7.47 -7.86 -18.41
C PRO A 183 -5.99 -7.67 -18.00
N ALA A 184 -5.37 -6.54 -18.33
CA ALA A 184 -4.00 -6.27 -17.95
C ALA A 184 -3.87 -6.00 -16.44
N LEU A 185 -4.82 -5.26 -15.86
CA LEU A 185 -4.91 -5.02 -14.42
C LEU A 185 -5.19 -6.31 -13.64
N GLN A 186 -6.10 -7.15 -14.13
CA GLN A 186 -6.41 -8.43 -13.51
C GLN A 186 -5.19 -9.37 -13.51
N ARG A 187 -4.47 -9.46 -14.65
CA ARG A 187 -3.21 -10.20 -14.75
C ARG A 187 -2.16 -9.67 -13.78
N TRP A 188 -1.98 -8.36 -13.71
CA TRP A 188 -1.03 -7.71 -12.79
C TRP A 188 -1.36 -8.01 -11.33
N LEU A 189 -2.62 -7.90 -10.94
CA LEU A 189 -3.05 -8.22 -9.58
C LEU A 189 -2.78 -9.70 -9.25
N ALA A 190 -3.11 -10.61 -10.17
CA ALA A 190 -2.85 -12.04 -9.99
C ALA A 190 -1.36 -12.34 -9.85
N ALA A 191 -0.51 -11.75 -10.69
CA ALA A 191 0.94 -11.95 -10.66
C ALA A 191 1.59 -11.50 -9.33
N LEU A 192 1.04 -10.46 -8.69
CA LEU A 192 1.59 -9.93 -7.45
C LEU A 192 0.95 -10.52 -6.17
N THR A 193 -0.14 -11.26 -6.30
CA THR A 193 -0.81 -11.90 -5.15
C THR A 193 -0.55 -13.40 -5.03
N GLY A 194 -0.02 -14.04 -6.07
CA GLY A 194 0.46 -15.44 -6.11
C GLY A 194 -0.65 -16.44 -6.22
#